data_6bcf6680cc90c6d5059b721bee8f3d24
#
_entry.id   6bcf6680cc90c6d5059b721bee8f3d24
#
_cell.length_a   1.000
_cell.length_b   1.000
_cell.length_c   1.000
_cell.angle_alpha   90.00
_cell.angle_beta   90.00
_cell.angle_gamma   90.00
#
_symmetry.space_group_name_H-M   'P 1'
#
loop_
_entity.id
_entity.type
_entity.pdbx_description
1 polymer ?
#
loop_
_entity_poly.entity_id
_entity_poly.type
_entity_poly.pdbx_seq_one_letter_code
_entity_poly.pdbx_strand_id
1 'polypeptide(L)'
;ETPPAEVPPAPTPPITSNSVERTFYTPLVRAMARRESVSESELALISGSGRGGRVTKKDLVTYLQMRNDPVLVGMAQTATVPTLPSAIVMDDHVEGMDRMRQMIAEHMRKSIDTAAHVYLVSECDVTYVVDYVKSGQDAFFKREGFKLTYTPFFVLAAVKAIQAHPIFNASLDRTNIVFKKNINVGMAVAMDKGLMVPVIPNCEELNFLGLCRKVNDLAVRSRTNK
;
A
#
# COMPACT_ATOMS: atom_id res chain seq x y z
N GLU A 1 58.01 -10.29 25.66
CA GLU A 1 57.00 -11.24 26.21
C GLU A 1 55.62 -10.58 26.20
N THR A 2 54.85 -10.99 25.23
CA THR A 2 53.44 -10.58 25.07
C THR A 2 52.56 -11.66 25.64
N PRO A 3 51.55 -11.39 26.49
CA PRO A 3 50.66 -12.43 27.00
C PRO A 3 49.64 -12.87 25.92
N PRO A 4 49.16 -14.12 25.99
CA PRO A 4 48.32 -14.70 24.92
C PRO A 4 46.89 -14.17 24.98
N ALA A 5 46.32 -13.97 23.77
CA ALA A 5 44.95 -13.52 23.53
C ALA A 5 43.95 -14.59 23.99
N GLU A 6 42.98 -14.13 24.78
CA GLU A 6 41.83 -14.89 25.27
C GLU A 6 40.83 -15.15 24.14
N VAL A 7 40.50 -16.41 23.89
CA VAL A 7 39.54 -16.87 22.88
C VAL A 7 38.12 -16.69 23.43
N PRO A 8 37.21 -16.04 22.74
CA PRO A 8 35.81 -15.91 23.18
C PRO A 8 35.07 -17.26 23.04
N PRO A 9 34.20 -17.61 24.00
CA PRO A 9 33.46 -18.88 23.97
C PRO A 9 32.42 -18.92 22.86
N ALA A 10 32.26 -20.12 22.29
CA ALA A 10 31.31 -20.44 21.23
C ALA A 10 29.85 -20.20 21.65
N PRO A 11 28.93 -19.83 20.71
CA PRO A 11 27.54 -19.63 21.04
C PRO A 11 26.83 -20.96 21.30
N THR A 12 26.22 -21.06 22.46
CA THR A 12 25.29 -22.14 22.84
C THR A 12 24.02 -22.09 22.00
N PRO A 13 23.45 -23.24 21.60
CA PRO A 13 22.22 -23.27 20.81
C PRO A 13 21.02 -22.80 21.65
N PRO A 14 20.00 -22.16 21.01
CA PRO A 14 18.83 -21.67 21.72
C PRO A 14 17.97 -22.84 22.21
N ILE A 15 17.79 -22.89 23.52
CA ILE A 15 16.80 -23.76 24.16
C ILE A 15 15.41 -23.21 23.83
N THR A 16 14.66 -23.91 23.03
CA THR A 16 13.24 -23.71 22.83
C THR A 16 12.50 -24.04 24.12
N SER A 17 12.37 -23.05 25.00
CA SER A 17 11.44 -23.13 26.12
C SER A 17 10.06 -22.63 25.62
N ASN A 18 9.07 -23.51 25.59
CA ASN A 18 7.67 -23.16 25.62
C ASN A 18 7.41 -22.36 26.92
N SER A 19 7.67 -21.06 26.90
CA SER A 19 7.26 -20.16 27.96
C SER A 19 5.80 -19.79 27.75
N VAL A 20 4.91 -20.47 28.45
CA VAL A 20 3.64 -19.88 28.86
C VAL A 20 4.01 -18.52 29.47
N GLU A 21 3.70 -17.43 28.82
CA GLU A 21 3.92 -16.06 29.32
C GLU A 21 3.28 -15.97 30.70
N ARG A 22 4.09 -15.91 31.74
CA ARG A 22 3.62 -15.70 33.11
C ARG A 22 3.10 -14.27 33.22
N THR A 23 1.83 -14.07 32.94
CA THR A 23 1.12 -12.80 33.13
C THR A 23 1.25 -12.40 34.59
N PHE A 24 1.92 -11.29 34.86
CA PHE A 24 2.21 -10.85 36.23
C PHE A 24 0.97 -10.10 36.82
N TYR A 25 0.22 -10.75 37.68
CA TYR A 25 -0.93 -10.17 38.39
C TYR A 25 -0.50 -9.51 39.71
N THR A 26 -1.07 -8.37 40.03
CA THR A 26 -0.82 -7.69 41.32
C THR A 26 -1.34 -8.52 42.48
N PRO A 27 -0.76 -8.40 43.70
CA PRO A 27 -1.24 -9.12 44.88
C PRO A 27 -2.70 -8.89 45.17
N LEU A 28 -3.21 -7.67 44.91
CA LEU A 28 -4.61 -7.31 45.09
C LEU A 28 -5.55 -8.06 44.13
N VAL A 29 -5.18 -8.15 42.85
CA VAL A 29 -5.94 -8.88 41.83
C VAL A 29 -5.98 -10.37 42.14
N ARG A 30 -4.87 -10.98 42.59
CA ARG A 30 -4.82 -12.38 43.02
C ARG A 30 -5.70 -12.63 44.27
N ALA A 31 -5.68 -11.74 45.26
CA ALA A 31 -6.51 -11.87 46.46
C ALA A 31 -8.01 -11.78 46.13
N MET A 32 -8.40 -10.87 45.27
CA MET A 32 -9.78 -10.76 44.79
C MET A 32 -10.22 -11.96 43.96
N ALA A 33 -9.40 -12.44 43.06
CA ALA A 33 -9.68 -13.61 42.23
C ALA A 33 -9.93 -14.87 43.09
N ARG A 34 -9.12 -15.09 44.12
CA ARG A 34 -9.32 -16.19 45.08
C ARG A 34 -10.63 -16.06 45.85
N ARG A 35 -10.96 -14.84 46.27
CA ARG A 35 -12.23 -14.58 47.03
C ARG A 35 -13.46 -14.85 46.17
N GLU A 36 -13.41 -14.52 44.91
CA GLU A 36 -14.52 -14.63 43.94
C GLU A 36 -14.46 -15.94 43.13
N SER A 37 -13.58 -16.89 43.52
CA SER A 37 -13.41 -18.19 42.84
C SER A 37 -13.18 -18.11 41.35
N VAL A 38 -12.32 -17.15 40.92
CA VAL A 38 -11.88 -16.97 39.56
C VAL A 38 -10.52 -17.71 39.37
N SER A 39 -10.47 -18.65 38.44
CA SER A 39 -9.25 -19.43 38.16
C SER A 39 -8.16 -18.60 37.47
N GLU A 40 -6.89 -19.06 37.52
CA GLU A 40 -5.78 -18.39 36.80
C GLU A 40 -5.98 -18.41 35.28
N SER A 41 -6.62 -19.44 34.76
CA SER A 41 -6.99 -19.55 33.34
C SER A 41 -8.08 -18.51 32.94
N GLU A 42 -9.02 -18.25 33.80
CA GLU A 42 -10.02 -17.18 33.58
C GLU A 42 -9.41 -15.79 33.70
N LEU A 43 -8.45 -15.59 34.60
CA LEU A 43 -7.72 -14.33 34.70
C LEU A 43 -6.90 -14.02 33.43
N ALA A 44 -6.38 -15.05 32.76
CA ALA A 44 -5.64 -14.89 31.51
C ALA A 44 -6.52 -14.45 30.32
N LEU A 45 -7.84 -14.67 30.40
CA LEU A 45 -8.81 -14.25 29.37
C LEU A 45 -9.26 -12.79 29.53
N ILE A 46 -8.96 -12.17 30.68
CA ILE A 46 -9.38 -10.78 30.94
C ILE A 46 -8.41 -9.82 30.27
N SER A 47 -8.91 -9.00 29.35
CA SER A 47 -8.11 -7.93 28.75
C SER A 47 -7.78 -6.86 29.79
N GLY A 48 -6.49 -6.69 30.12
CA GLY A 48 -6.04 -5.73 31.13
C GLY A 48 -5.97 -4.30 30.58
N SER A 49 -6.61 -3.35 31.27
CA SER A 49 -6.55 -1.91 30.93
C SER A 49 -5.34 -1.18 31.55
N GLY A 50 -4.53 -1.85 32.34
CA GLY A 50 -3.39 -1.26 33.02
C GLY A 50 -2.14 -1.09 32.14
N ARG A 51 -1.16 -0.33 32.64
CA ARG A 51 0.11 -0.07 31.94
C ARG A 51 0.83 -1.38 31.55
N GLY A 52 1.04 -1.59 30.25
CA GLY A 52 1.62 -2.82 29.71
C GLY A 52 0.66 -4.01 29.67
N GLY A 53 -0.65 -3.79 29.50
CA GLY A 53 -1.65 -4.87 29.38
C GLY A 53 -1.98 -5.58 30.70
N ARG A 54 -1.65 -5.01 31.86
CA ARG A 54 -1.90 -5.63 33.18
C ARG A 54 -3.37 -5.55 33.55
N VAL A 55 -3.89 -6.66 34.10
CA VAL A 55 -5.24 -6.70 34.65
C VAL A 55 -5.29 -5.89 35.94
N THR A 56 -6.21 -4.93 36.02
CA THR A 56 -6.44 -4.07 37.17
C THR A 56 -7.65 -4.56 38.01
N LYS A 57 -7.80 -4.01 39.22
CA LYS A 57 -8.99 -4.25 40.03
C LYS A 57 -10.29 -3.95 39.28
N LYS A 58 -10.28 -2.90 38.45
CA LYS A 58 -11.46 -2.42 37.74
C LYS A 58 -11.89 -3.44 36.66
N ASP A 59 -10.92 -4.02 35.97
CA ASP A 59 -11.16 -5.03 34.92
C ASP A 59 -11.76 -6.30 35.52
N LEU A 60 -11.24 -6.73 36.69
CA LEU A 60 -11.77 -7.89 37.38
C LEU A 60 -13.20 -7.66 37.92
N VAL A 61 -13.51 -6.48 38.40
CA VAL A 61 -14.89 -6.13 38.85
C VAL A 61 -15.84 -6.12 37.67
N THR A 62 -15.45 -5.55 36.56
CA THR A 62 -16.25 -5.56 35.30
C THR A 62 -16.51 -6.98 34.81
N TYR A 63 -15.49 -7.84 34.85
CA TYR A 63 -15.64 -9.25 34.49
C TYR A 63 -16.60 -9.99 35.39
N LEU A 64 -16.56 -9.76 36.72
CA LEU A 64 -17.47 -10.37 37.68
C LEU A 64 -18.91 -9.90 37.49
N GLN A 65 -19.12 -8.63 37.15
CA GLN A 65 -20.43 -8.10 36.82
C GLN A 65 -21.01 -8.79 35.56
N MET A 66 -20.22 -8.96 34.53
CA MET A 66 -20.60 -9.67 33.29
C MET A 66 -20.89 -11.17 33.56
N ARG A 67 -20.15 -11.80 34.46
CA ARG A 67 -20.34 -13.22 34.83
C ARG A 67 -21.65 -13.47 35.56
N ASN A 68 -22.11 -12.49 36.34
CA ASN A 68 -23.35 -12.60 37.16
C ASN A 68 -24.60 -12.16 36.39
N ASP A 69 -24.48 -11.68 35.17
CA ASP A 69 -25.64 -11.23 34.36
C ASP A 69 -26.06 -12.37 33.41
N PRO A 70 -27.23 -13.05 33.67
CA PRO A 70 -27.63 -14.24 32.93
C PRO A 70 -27.94 -13.95 31.44
N VAL A 71 -28.05 -12.67 31.05
CA VAL A 71 -28.31 -12.26 29.65
C VAL A 71 -27.02 -12.24 28.81
N LEU A 72 -25.84 -12.15 29.44
CA LEU A 72 -24.57 -12.04 28.74
C LEU A 72 -23.75 -13.34 28.68
N VAL A 73 -24.11 -14.36 29.47
CA VAL A 73 -23.41 -15.66 29.48
C VAL A 73 -23.61 -16.44 28.16
N GLY A 74 -24.61 -16.08 27.35
CA GLY A 74 -24.85 -16.68 26.03
C GLY A 74 -23.97 -16.09 24.91
N MET A 75 -23.21 -14.99 25.15
CA MET A 75 -22.44 -14.30 24.10
C MET A 75 -20.92 -14.45 24.25
N ALA A 76 -20.41 -15.13 25.27
CA ALA A 76 -18.98 -15.29 25.52
C ALA A 76 -18.39 -16.63 25.04
N GLN A 77 -19.19 -17.48 24.44
CA GLN A 77 -18.70 -18.68 23.74
C GLN A 77 -18.76 -18.43 22.23
N THR A 78 -17.57 -18.44 21.62
CA THR A 78 -17.30 -18.21 20.20
C THR A 78 -17.35 -16.74 19.76
N ALA A 79 -16.30 -15.98 20.10
CA ALA A 79 -15.83 -14.95 19.16
C ALA A 79 -15.08 -15.65 18.00
N THR A 80 -15.72 -16.55 17.29
CA THR A 80 -15.53 -16.65 15.86
C THR A 80 -15.95 -15.29 15.33
N VAL A 81 -14.99 -14.57 14.73
CA VAL A 81 -15.30 -13.48 13.79
C VAL A 81 -16.53 -13.95 13.03
N PRO A 82 -17.67 -13.25 13.04
CA PRO A 82 -18.74 -13.62 12.17
C PRO A 82 -18.18 -13.50 10.77
N THR A 83 -17.76 -14.61 10.17
CA THR A 83 -17.92 -14.77 8.75
C THR A 83 -19.41 -14.52 8.58
N LEU A 84 -19.73 -13.31 8.10
CA LEU A 84 -21.03 -13.03 7.54
C LEU A 84 -21.32 -14.27 6.69
N PRO A 85 -22.39 -15.06 6.97
CA PRO A 85 -22.80 -16.03 6.01
C PRO A 85 -22.97 -15.21 4.75
N SER A 86 -22.15 -15.45 3.73
CA SER A 86 -22.50 -15.05 2.39
C SER A 86 -23.84 -15.74 2.19
N ALA A 87 -24.91 -15.03 2.43
CA ALA A 87 -26.21 -15.36 1.91
C ALA A 87 -26.01 -15.24 0.41
N ILE A 88 -25.42 -16.28 -0.19
CA ILE A 88 -25.36 -16.45 -1.64
C ILE A 88 -26.83 -16.62 -2.00
N VAL A 89 -27.41 -15.52 -2.49
CA VAL A 89 -28.69 -15.59 -3.16
C VAL A 89 -28.46 -16.61 -4.28
N MET A 90 -29.33 -17.60 -4.42
CA MET A 90 -29.12 -18.80 -5.26
C MET A 90 -28.88 -18.51 -6.75
N ASP A 91 -28.79 -17.24 -7.18
CA ASP A 91 -28.55 -16.76 -8.54
C ASP A 91 -27.24 -15.94 -8.68
N ASP A 92 -26.46 -15.76 -7.61
CA ASP A 92 -25.21 -14.98 -7.68
C ASP A 92 -24.08 -15.81 -8.27
N HIS A 93 -23.48 -15.33 -9.35
CA HIS A 93 -22.26 -15.88 -9.90
C HIS A 93 -21.05 -15.32 -9.16
N VAL A 94 -20.25 -16.20 -8.54
CA VAL A 94 -19.04 -15.84 -7.79
C VAL A 94 -17.81 -16.21 -8.61
N GLU A 95 -17.02 -15.20 -8.99
CA GLU A 95 -15.76 -15.37 -9.70
C GLU A 95 -14.60 -14.82 -8.86
N GLY A 96 -13.52 -15.61 -8.79
CA GLY A 96 -12.29 -15.18 -8.11
C GLY A 96 -11.59 -14.08 -8.87
N MET A 97 -11.22 -12.98 -8.17
CA MET A 97 -10.46 -11.87 -8.74
C MET A 97 -9.05 -12.34 -9.13
N ASP A 98 -8.59 -12.02 -10.34
CA ASP A 98 -7.25 -12.35 -10.79
C ASP A 98 -6.18 -11.58 -9.98
N ARG A 99 -4.97 -12.14 -9.91
CA ARG A 99 -3.86 -11.62 -9.09
C ARG A 99 -3.47 -10.19 -9.48
N MET A 100 -3.47 -9.86 -10.78
CA MET A 100 -3.11 -8.52 -11.24
C MET A 100 -4.11 -7.47 -10.73
N ARG A 101 -5.40 -7.78 -10.80
CA ARG A 101 -6.47 -6.90 -10.33
C ARG A 101 -6.43 -6.72 -8.81
N GLN A 102 -6.10 -7.79 -8.06
CA GLN A 102 -5.88 -7.71 -6.61
C GLN A 102 -4.71 -6.76 -6.28
N MET A 103 -3.58 -6.88 -6.98
CA MET A 103 -2.43 -5.99 -6.79
C MET A 103 -2.75 -4.54 -7.13
N ILE A 104 -3.50 -4.28 -8.21
CA ILE A 104 -3.92 -2.93 -8.58
C ILE A 104 -4.78 -2.33 -7.46
N ALA A 105 -5.76 -3.08 -6.95
CA ALA A 105 -6.63 -2.63 -5.86
C ALA A 105 -5.83 -2.30 -4.59
N GLU A 106 -4.89 -3.14 -4.22
CA GLU A 106 -4.00 -2.92 -3.07
C GLU A 106 -3.14 -1.66 -3.25
N HIS A 107 -2.53 -1.47 -4.42
CA HIS A 107 -1.72 -0.28 -4.72
C HIS A 107 -2.55 1.00 -4.71
N MET A 108 -3.76 0.97 -5.27
CA MET A 108 -4.67 2.12 -5.24
C MET A 108 -5.06 2.48 -3.81
N ARG A 109 -5.39 1.48 -2.98
CA ARG A 109 -5.71 1.69 -1.57
C ARG A 109 -4.54 2.30 -0.82
N LYS A 110 -3.35 1.70 -0.97
CA LYS A 110 -2.12 2.22 -0.36
C LYS A 110 -1.81 3.65 -0.78
N SER A 111 -2.06 4.01 -2.05
CA SER A 111 -1.87 5.38 -2.55
C SER A 111 -2.77 6.38 -1.80
N ILE A 112 -4.05 6.05 -1.62
CA ILE A 112 -5.00 6.89 -0.89
C ILE A 112 -4.58 7.06 0.58
N ASP A 113 -4.15 5.98 1.22
CA ASP A 113 -3.78 5.98 2.64
C ASP A 113 -2.43 6.71 2.90
N THR A 114 -1.56 6.83 1.87
CA THR A 114 -0.22 7.40 2.01
C THR A 114 -0.12 8.86 1.56
N ALA A 115 -0.85 9.26 0.50
CA ALA A 115 -0.74 10.56 -0.13
C ALA A 115 -1.96 11.44 0.13
N ALA A 116 -1.71 12.72 0.50
CA ALA A 116 -2.76 13.75 0.57
C ALA A 116 -3.10 14.21 -0.86
N HIS A 117 -4.16 13.65 -1.44
CA HIS A 117 -4.58 13.97 -2.80
C HIS A 117 -5.32 15.30 -2.86
N VAL A 118 -4.89 16.16 -3.79
CA VAL A 118 -5.57 17.43 -4.13
C VAL A 118 -5.83 17.44 -5.63
N TYR A 119 -6.99 17.92 -6.04
CA TYR A 119 -7.40 17.96 -7.44
C TYR A 119 -7.51 19.40 -7.91
N LEU A 120 -6.93 19.69 -9.08
CA LEU A 120 -7.10 20.92 -9.81
C LEU A 120 -7.61 20.58 -11.20
N VAL A 121 -8.68 21.23 -11.64
CA VAL A 121 -9.26 21.06 -12.98
C VAL A 121 -9.11 22.36 -13.73
N SER A 122 -8.55 22.29 -14.94
CA SER A 122 -8.37 23.44 -15.82
C SER A 122 -8.67 23.00 -17.26
N GLU A 123 -9.27 23.89 -18.04
CA GLU A 123 -9.53 23.68 -19.46
C GLU A 123 -8.45 24.37 -20.29
N CYS A 124 -7.99 23.68 -21.33
CA CYS A 124 -6.99 24.21 -22.26
C CYS A 124 -7.41 23.95 -23.70
N ASP A 125 -7.43 25.00 -24.53
CA ASP A 125 -7.67 24.88 -25.96
C ASP A 125 -6.43 24.32 -26.66
N VAL A 126 -6.60 23.16 -27.30
CA VAL A 126 -5.56 22.46 -28.04
C VAL A 126 -5.80 22.43 -29.56
N THR A 127 -6.66 23.29 -30.07
CA THR A 127 -7.04 23.35 -31.49
C THR A 127 -5.82 23.44 -32.40
N TYR A 128 -4.86 24.30 -32.08
CA TYR A 128 -3.62 24.39 -32.86
C TYR A 128 -2.80 23.10 -32.92
N VAL A 129 -2.77 22.32 -31.83
CA VAL A 129 -2.08 21.02 -31.81
C VAL A 129 -2.81 20.02 -32.70
N VAL A 130 -4.15 20.04 -32.66
CA VAL A 130 -5.00 19.17 -33.49
C VAL A 130 -4.77 19.47 -34.99
N ASP A 131 -4.77 20.74 -35.36
CA ASP A 131 -4.57 21.18 -36.75
C ASP A 131 -3.15 20.86 -37.25
N TYR A 132 -2.15 21.06 -36.40
CA TYR A 132 -0.77 20.70 -36.70
C TYR A 132 -0.61 19.19 -36.93
N VAL A 133 -1.21 18.35 -36.07
CA VAL A 133 -1.17 16.90 -36.23
C VAL A 133 -1.89 16.47 -37.50
N LYS A 134 -3.09 17.02 -37.77
CA LYS A 134 -3.86 16.67 -38.99
C LYS A 134 -3.11 17.02 -40.25
N SER A 135 -2.57 18.23 -40.36
CA SER A 135 -1.85 18.70 -41.54
C SER A 135 -0.51 18.01 -41.76
N GLY A 136 0.20 17.65 -40.68
CA GLY A 136 1.52 17.03 -40.72
C GLY A 136 1.53 15.51 -40.79
N GLN A 137 0.41 14.85 -40.58
CA GLN A 137 0.29 13.40 -40.39
C GLN A 137 0.93 12.58 -41.52
N ASP A 138 0.59 12.88 -42.78
CA ASP A 138 1.05 12.10 -43.93
C ASP A 138 2.56 12.25 -44.17
N ALA A 139 3.08 13.47 -44.06
CA ALA A 139 4.51 13.74 -44.19
C ALA A 139 5.30 13.07 -43.06
N PHE A 140 4.78 13.11 -41.83
CA PHE A 140 5.38 12.47 -40.68
C PHE A 140 5.40 10.93 -40.83
N PHE A 141 4.28 10.34 -41.25
CA PHE A 141 4.16 8.90 -41.48
C PHE A 141 5.12 8.41 -42.54
N LYS A 142 5.24 9.14 -43.67
CA LYS A 142 6.20 8.80 -44.74
C LYS A 142 7.66 8.80 -44.26
N ARG A 143 7.99 9.69 -43.32
CA ARG A 143 9.35 9.84 -42.80
C ARG A 143 9.69 8.85 -41.68
N GLU A 144 8.75 8.64 -40.74
CA GLU A 144 9.02 7.92 -39.50
C GLU A 144 8.42 6.51 -39.46
N GLY A 145 7.49 6.18 -40.36
CA GLY A 145 6.83 4.86 -40.43
C GLY A 145 5.74 4.61 -39.41
N PHE A 146 5.39 5.61 -38.56
CA PHE A 146 4.30 5.54 -37.59
C PHE A 146 3.52 6.86 -37.54
N LYS A 147 2.30 6.81 -37.01
CA LYS A 147 1.42 7.97 -36.95
C LYS A 147 1.82 8.95 -35.85
N LEU A 148 1.80 10.25 -36.15
CA LEU A 148 1.93 11.29 -35.16
C LEU A 148 0.67 11.31 -34.28
N THR A 149 0.85 11.25 -32.96
CA THR A 149 -0.25 11.28 -31.97
C THR A 149 -0.14 12.52 -31.08
N TYR A 150 -1.18 12.81 -30.32
CA TYR A 150 -1.20 13.97 -29.41
C TYR A 150 -0.35 13.76 -28.16
N THR A 151 -0.15 12.51 -27.70
CA THR A 151 0.56 12.17 -26.48
C THR A 151 1.95 12.82 -26.35
N PRO A 152 2.83 12.82 -27.37
CA PRO A 152 4.14 13.46 -27.27
C PRO A 152 4.07 14.97 -26.99
N PHE A 153 3.04 15.68 -27.45
CA PHE A 153 2.86 17.10 -27.16
C PHE A 153 2.56 17.34 -25.69
N PHE A 154 1.68 16.51 -25.10
CA PHE A 154 1.38 16.60 -23.66
C PHE A 154 2.58 16.22 -22.80
N VAL A 155 3.32 15.17 -23.20
CA VAL A 155 4.56 14.80 -22.50
C VAL A 155 5.56 15.94 -22.55
N LEU A 156 5.79 16.56 -23.73
CA LEU A 156 6.71 17.69 -23.86
C LEU A 156 6.28 18.88 -23.01
N ALA A 157 4.98 19.20 -23.01
CA ALA A 157 4.43 20.29 -22.20
C ALA A 157 4.63 20.04 -20.71
N ALA A 158 4.37 18.81 -20.25
CA ALA A 158 4.60 18.40 -18.85
C ALA A 158 6.09 18.50 -18.47
N VAL A 159 7.00 18.03 -19.33
CA VAL A 159 8.45 18.10 -19.10
C VAL A 159 8.90 19.56 -18.97
N LYS A 160 8.44 20.45 -19.88
CA LYS A 160 8.76 21.88 -19.80
C LYS A 160 8.21 22.55 -18.54
N ALA A 161 6.99 22.18 -18.13
CA ALA A 161 6.39 22.70 -16.90
C ALA A 161 7.19 22.25 -15.66
N ILE A 162 7.62 21.01 -15.61
CA ILE A 162 8.45 20.47 -14.54
C ILE A 162 9.84 21.15 -14.50
N GLN A 163 10.44 21.40 -15.66
CA GLN A 163 11.70 22.15 -15.74
C GLN A 163 11.58 23.58 -15.18
N ALA A 164 10.45 24.24 -15.48
CA ALA A 164 10.15 25.57 -14.96
C ALA A 164 9.81 25.56 -13.45
N HIS A 165 9.22 24.48 -12.98
CA HIS A 165 8.74 24.31 -11.60
C HIS A 165 9.19 22.97 -11.00
N PRO A 166 10.47 22.83 -10.58
CA PRO A 166 11.05 21.55 -10.14
C PRO A 166 10.35 20.88 -8.96
N ILE A 167 9.57 21.64 -8.18
CA ILE A 167 8.79 21.12 -7.06
C ILE A 167 7.81 20.02 -7.49
N PHE A 168 7.30 20.05 -8.72
CA PHE A 168 6.41 19.00 -9.24
C PHE A 168 7.12 17.66 -9.51
N ASN A 169 8.46 17.64 -9.53
CA ASN A 169 9.25 16.41 -9.65
C ASN A 169 9.87 15.99 -8.30
N ALA A 170 9.34 16.52 -7.21
CA ALA A 170 9.79 16.16 -5.86
C ALA A 170 8.96 15.01 -5.29
N SER A 171 9.56 14.28 -4.37
CA SER A 171 8.88 13.28 -3.54
C SER A 171 9.07 13.62 -2.07
N LEU A 172 8.11 13.23 -1.25
CA LEU A 172 8.20 13.38 0.19
C LEU A 172 8.78 12.10 0.80
N ASP A 173 9.85 12.24 1.58
CA ASP A 173 10.40 11.20 2.43
C ASP A 173 10.27 11.64 3.89
N ARG A 174 9.24 11.16 4.56
CA ARG A 174 8.79 11.61 5.89
C ARG A 174 8.56 13.13 5.92
N THR A 175 9.50 13.91 6.45
CA THR A 175 9.47 15.38 6.51
C THR A 175 10.39 16.06 5.50
N ASN A 176 11.14 15.26 4.71
CA ASN A 176 12.12 15.81 3.76
C ASN A 176 11.53 15.84 2.34
N ILE A 177 11.71 16.95 1.65
CA ILE A 177 11.37 17.09 0.24
C ILE A 177 12.60 16.72 -0.59
N VAL A 178 12.47 15.65 -1.40
CA VAL A 178 13.54 15.14 -2.26
C VAL A 178 13.28 15.57 -3.70
N PHE A 179 14.04 16.54 -4.21
CA PHE A 179 13.98 16.98 -5.60
C PHE A 179 14.66 15.95 -6.50
N LYS A 180 13.93 15.40 -7.47
CA LYS A 180 14.50 14.45 -8.43
C LYS A 180 15.20 15.21 -9.55
N LYS A 181 16.41 14.78 -9.92
CA LYS A 181 17.19 15.38 -11.00
C LYS A 181 16.57 15.05 -12.37
N ASN A 182 16.26 13.77 -12.60
CA ASN A 182 15.80 13.28 -13.90
C ASN A 182 14.27 13.32 -13.96
N ILE A 183 13.73 13.71 -15.11
CA ILE A 183 12.29 13.75 -15.37
C ILE A 183 11.88 12.47 -16.09
N ASN A 184 11.29 11.56 -15.36
CA ASN A 184 10.80 10.28 -15.87
C ASN A 184 9.27 10.32 -15.95
N VAL A 185 8.73 10.12 -17.14
CA VAL A 185 7.28 10.23 -17.39
C VAL A 185 6.67 8.85 -17.62
N GLY A 186 5.74 8.46 -16.76
CA GLY A 186 4.92 7.26 -16.94
C GLY A 186 3.78 7.51 -17.92
N MET A 187 3.61 6.61 -18.89
CA MET A 187 2.53 6.68 -19.88
C MET A 187 1.59 5.48 -19.72
N ALA A 188 0.33 5.73 -19.37
CA ALA A 188 -0.66 4.67 -19.24
C ALA A 188 -1.03 4.08 -20.61
N VAL A 189 -0.85 2.79 -20.79
CA VAL A 189 -1.20 2.03 -22.00
C VAL A 189 -2.22 0.96 -21.63
N ALA A 190 -3.40 1.03 -22.25
CA ALA A 190 -4.42 0.01 -22.10
C ALA A 190 -4.00 -1.27 -22.85
N MET A 191 -4.22 -2.40 -22.20
CA MET A 191 -4.00 -3.76 -22.73
C MET A 191 -5.28 -4.59 -22.56
N ASP A 192 -5.36 -5.73 -23.23
CA ASP A 192 -6.54 -6.62 -23.15
C ASP A 192 -6.84 -7.09 -21.72
N LYS A 193 -5.80 -7.29 -20.90
CA LYS A 193 -5.92 -7.79 -19.52
C LYS A 193 -5.66 -6.73 -18.44
N GLY A 194 -5.74 -5.44 -18.77
CA GLY A 194 -5.54 -4.39 -17.79
C GLY A 194 -4.82 -3.15 -18.30
N LEU A 195 -4.04 -2.51 -17.43
CA LEU A 195 -3.30 -1.28 -17.70
C LEU A 195 -1.82 -1.50 -17.36
N MET A 196 -0.93 -1.09 -18.26
CA MET A 196 0.50 -1.00 -17.98
C MET A 196 0.95 0.46 -18.05
N VAL A 197 1.90 0.84 -17.20
CA VAL A 197 2.45 2.19 -17.19
C VAL A 197 3.96 2.12 -17.44
N PRO A 198 4.39 1.94 -18.72
CA PRO A 198 5.81 2.05 -19.05
C PRO A 198 6.31 3.46 -18.79
N VAL A 199 7.60 3.56 -18.43
CA VAL A 199 8.25 4.82 -18.09
C VAL A 199 9.18 5.24 -19.21
N ILE A 200 9.10 6.50 -19.64
CA ILE A 200 10.06 7.16 -20.52
C ILE A 200 11.10 7.82 -19.61
N PRO A 201 12.33 7.30 -19.54
CA PRO A 201 13.36 7.91 -18.69
C PRO A 201 13.96 9.16 -19.34
N ASN A 202 14.43 10.09 -18.51
CA ASN A 202 15.19 11.28 -18.89
C ASN A 202 14.53 12.08 -20.03
N CYS A 203 13.24 12.35 -19.87
CA CYS A 203 12.48 13.07 -20.89
C CYS A 203 13.02 14.47 -21.18
N GLU A 204 13.73 15.08 -20.23
CA GLU A 204 14.39 16.38 -20.37
C GLU A 204 15.51 16.39 -21.41
N GLU A 205 16.10 15.25 -21.72
CA GLU A 205 17.18 15.10 -22.71
C GLU A 205 16.64 14.83 -24.13
N LEU A 206 15.35 14.50 -24.25
CA LEU A 206 14.75 14.11 -25.52
C LEU A 206 14.19 15.33 -26.26
N ASN A 207 14.50 15.43 -27.55
CA ASN A 207 13.79 16.34 -28.42
C ASN A 207 12.38 15.79 -28.77
N PHE A 208 11.53 16.61 -29.41
CA PHE A 208 10.17 16.21 -29.72
C PHE A 208 10.08 14.91 -30.55
N LEU A 209 10.95 14.75 -31.55
CA LEU A 209 10.97 13.55 -32.37
C LEU A 209 11.39 12.31 -31.57
N GLY A 210 12.36 12.45 -30.69
CA GLY A 210 12.77 11.40 -29.74
C GLY A 210 11.63 10.97 -28.84
N LEU A 211 10.85 11.93 -28.33
CA LEU A 211 9.65 11.65 -27.55
C LEU A 211 8.59 10.90 -28.39
N CYS A 212 8.34 11.32 -29.65
CA CYS A 212 7.42 10.61 -30.54
C CYS A 212 7.82 9.14 -30.74
N ARG A 213 9.11 8.88 -31.01
CA ARG A 213 9.64 7.52 -31.18
C ARG A 213 9.52 6.69 -29.91
N LYS A 214 9.87 7.25 -28.75
CA LYS A 214 9.76 6.55 -27.44
C LYS A 214 8.32 6.24 -27.07
N VAL A 215 7.40 7.18 -27.26
CA VAL A 215 5.97 6.98 -27.01
C VAL A 215 5.41 5.87 -27.89
N ASN A 216 5.75 5.87 -29.20
CA ASN A 216 5.32 4.82 -30.11
C ASN A 216 5.92 3.46 -29.76
N ASP A 217 7.23 3.38 -29.50
CA ASP A 217 7.93 2.13 -29.14
C ASP A 217 7.31 1.49 -27.89
N LEU A 218 7.18 2.27 -26.81
CA LEU A 218 6.61 1.78 -25.57
C LEU A 218 5.14 1.38 -25.71
N ALA A 219 4.34 2.12 -26.47
CA ALA A 219 2.94 1.77 -26.73
C ALA A 219 2.80 0.45 -27.49
N VAL A 220 3.63 0.23 -28.51
CA VAL A 220 3.63 -1.02 -29.30
C VAL A 220 4.10 -2.20 -28.43
N ARG A 221 5.23 -2.05 -27.75
CA ARG A 221 5.79 -3.10 -26.89
C ARG A 221 4.86 -3.49 -25.76
N SER A 222 4.23 -2.53 -25.12
CA SER A 222 3.28 -2.80 -24.03
C SER A 222 2.08 -3.62 -24.53
N ARG A 223 1.54 -3.32 -25.72
CA ARG A 223 0.42 -4.08 -26.30
C ARG A 223 0.81 -5.48 -26.75
N THR A 224 2.07 -5.66 -27.17
CA THR A 224 2.58 -6.96 -27.66
C THR A 224 3.24 -7.81 -26.58
N ASN A 225 3.20 -7.38 -25.30
CA ASN A 225 3.85 -8.05 -24.15
C ASN A 225 5.36 -8.30 -24.37
N LYS A 226 6.08 -7.37 -25.00
CA LYS A 226 7.52 -7.46 -25.27
C LYS A 226 8.33 -6.45 -24.48
#